data_12eb1d8a218c4a9fe0e015377c5df0cb
#
_entry.id   12eb1d8a218c4a9fe0e015377c5df0cb
#
_cell.length_a   1.000
_cell.length_b   1.000
_cell.length_c   1.000
_cell.angle_alpha   90.00
_cell.angle_beta   90.00
_cell.angle_gamma   90.00
#
_symmetry.space_group_name_H-M   'P 1'
#
loop_
_entity.id
_entity.type
_entity.pdbx_description
1 polymer ?
#
loop_
_entity_poly.entity_id
_entity_poly.type
_entity_poly.pdbx_seq_one_letter_code
_entity_poly.pdbx_strand_id
1 'polypeptide(L)'
;MKPHLAVLALLVSVSALAAEIPLRVPSDPNAKFFVLEKGGIGSERTIVTKRVGSSGTSYSKRLYNCSNGTVKYLGSGDSLAEMASSKPDANMGPIVTGSIAYYVGIEACK
;
A
#
# COMPACT_ATOMS: atom_id res chain seq x y z
N MET A 1 -27.31 -44.76 13.82
CA MET A 1 -27.04 -44.30 13.91
C MET A 1 -26.17 -43.69 13.58
N LYS A 2 -25.75 -42.98 13.38
CA LYS A 2 -24.95 -42.49 13.13
C LYS A 2 -24.51 -41.29 13.21
N PRO A 3 -23.85 -40.90 13.64
CA PRO A 3 -23.36 -39.89 13.90
C PRO A 3 -22.77 -39.13 13.08
N HIS A 4 -22.68 -38.33 12.90
CA HIS A 4 -22.12 -37.65 12.12
C HIS A 4 -21.42 -36.69 12.57
N LEU A 5 -20.72 -36.55 12.53
CA LEU A 5 -19.89 -35.81 12.69
C LEU A 5 -19.73 -34.76 11.93
N ALA A 6 -20.13 -33.90 12.12
CA ALA A 6 -19.96 -32.74 11.60
C ALA A 6 -18.70 -32.26 11.77
N VAL A 7 -17.97 -32.46 10.96
CA VAL A 7 -16.86 -31.90 10.97
C VAL A 7 -16.87 -30.58 10.64
N LEU A 8 -16.76 -29.79 11.44
CA LEU A 8 -16.60 -28.56 11.31
C LEU A 8 -15.39 -28.19 10.79
N ALA A 9 -15.31 -28.10 9.71
CA ALA A 9 -14.28 -27.53 9.05
C ALA A 9 -14.13 -26.18 9.45
N LEU A 10 -13.32 -25.94 10.29
CA LEU A 10 -13.06 -24.75 10.63
C LEU A 10 -12.28 -24.11 9.67
N LEU A 11 -12.79 -23.53 8.84
CA LEU A 11 -12.19 -22.70 8.02
C LEU A 11 -11.79 -21.54 8.69
N VAL A 12 -10.73 -21.58 9.23
CA VAL A 12 -10.13 -20.41 9.63
C VAL A 12 -9.66 -19.75 8.43
N SER A 13 -10.39 -18.94 7.91
CA SER A 13 -9.87 -18.01 7.04
C SER A 13 -9.01 -17.14 7.87
N VAL A 14 -7.82 -17.45 7.84
CA VAL A 14 -6.88 -16.54 8.29
C VAL A 14 -6.86 -15.48 7.26
N SER A 15 -7.53 -14.44 7.49
CA SER A 15 -7.20 -13.27 6.79
C SER A 15 -5.76 -13.03 7.10
N ALA A 16 -4.95 -13.26 6.17
CA ALA A 16 -3.60 -12.91 6.26
C ALA A 16 -3.57 -11.43 6.44
N LEU A 17 -3.37 -11.03 7.63
CA LEU A 17 -2.96 -9.70 7.86
C LEU A 17 -1.68 -9.60 7.13
N ALA A 18 -1.71 -8.91 6.04
CA ALA A 18 -0.51 -8.61 5.34
C ALA A 18 0.44 -8.03 6.36
N ALA A 19 1.55 -8.66 6.53
CA ALA A 19 2.55 -8.19 7.45
C ALA A 19 2.93 -6.77 7.03
N GLU A 20 2.90 -5.86 7.95
CA GLU A 20 3.36 -4.51 7.69
C GLU A 20 4.86 -4.56 7.59
N ILE A 21 5.37 -4.27 6.40
CA ILE A 21 6.80 -4.32 6.16
C ILE A 21 7.37 -2.92 6.26
N PRO A 22 8.29 -2.67 7.18
CA PRO A 22 8.88 -1.34 7.32
C PRO A 22 9.56 -0.87 6.04
N LEU A 23 9.35 0.39 5.70
CA LEU A 23 9.95 1.01 4.54
C LEU A 23 10.70 2.26 5.00
N ARG A 24 11.96 2.36 4.60
CA ARG A 24 12.75 3.51 4.97
C ARG A 24 12.52 4.66 4.00
N VAL A 25 12.12 5.80 4.52
CA VAL A 25 11.89 7.03 3.75
C VAL A 25 12.73 8.15 4.38
N PRO A 26 13.98 8.30 3.97
CA PRO A 26 14.89 9.27 4.61
C PRO A 26 14.43 10.72 4.54
N SER A 27 13.62 11.07 3.55
CA SER A 27 13.14 12.44 3.40
C SER A 27 12.04 12.81 4.39
N ASP A 28 11.55 11.85 5.16
CA ASP A 28 10.51 12.09 6.16
C ASP A 28 10.91 11.36 7.46
N PRO A 29 12.00 11.80 8.09
CA PRO A 29 12.63 11.03 9.19
C PRO A 29 11.82 10.97 10.47
N ASN A 30 10.84 11.85 10.64
CA ASN A 30 10.01 11.87 11.83
C ASN A 30 8.76 11.02 11.70
N ALA A 31 8.62 10.32 10.60
CA ALA A 31 7.50 9.41 10.37
C ALA A 31 8.02 8.00 10.11
N LYS A 32 7.15 7.02 10.33
CA LYS A 32 7.43 5.63 10.00
C LYS A 32 6.52 5.21 8.86
N PHE A 33 7.08 4.50 7.92
CA PHE A 33 6.34 4.02 6.77
C PHE A 33 6.34 2.50 6.75
N PHE A 34 5.23 1.94 6.28
CA PHE A 34 5.08 0.48 6.15
C PHE A 34 4.41 0.17 4.82
N VAL A 35 4.88 -0.87 4.17
CA VAL A 35 4.23 -1.40 2.97
C VAL A 35 3.17 -2.38 3.43
N LEU A 36 1.95 -2.18 3.00
CA LEU A 36 0.82 -3.06 3.34
C LEU A 36 0.48 -3.99 2.19
N GLU A 37 0.65 -3.53 0.94
CA GLU A 37 0.25 -4.31 -0.22
C GLU A 37 1.00 -3.84 -1.44
N LYS A 38 1.36 -4.77 -2.30
CA LYS A 38 1.96 -4.46 -3.59
C LYS A 38 1.20 -5.24 -4.66
N GLY A 39 1.01 -4.63 -5.82
CA GLY A 39 0.29 -5.25 -6.91
C GLY A 39 0.75 -4.74 -8.26
N GLY A 40 -0.02 -5.09 -9.29
CA GLY A 40 0.29 -4.68 -10.65
C GLY A 40 1.15 -5.70 -11.38
N ILE A 41 1.36 -5.45 -12.67
CA ILE A 41 2.15 -6.31 -13.53
C ILE A 41 3.01 -5.48 -14.44
N GLY A 42 4.16 -6.02 -14.81
CA GLY A 42 5.06 -5.36 -15.75
C GLY A 42 5.57 -4.05 -15.20
N SER A 43 5.45 -3.00 -15.97
CA SER A 43 5.90 -1.68 -15.55
C SER A 43 4.87 -0.92 -14.74
N GLU A 44 3.62 -1.41 -14.66
CA GLU A 44 2.59 -0.73 -13.87
C GLU A 44 2.45 -1.41 -12.52
N ARG A 45 2.88 -0.72 -11.49
CA ARG A 45 2.90 -1.27 -10.13
C ARG A 45 2.09 -0.42 -9.18
N THR A 46 1.35 -1.08 -8.32
CA THR A 46 0.62 -0.41 -7.25
C THR A 46 1.24 -0.73 -5.91
N ILE A 47 1.09 0.17 -4.97
CA ILE A 47 1.59 -0.04 -3.62
C ILE A 47 0.70 0.72 -2.64
N VAL A 48 0.35 0.06 -1.55
CA VAL A 48 -0.36 0.68 -0.45
C VAL A 48 0.63 0.85 0.70
N THR A 49 0.73 2.07 1.20
CA THR A 49 1.59 2.36 2.33
C THR A 49 0.81 2.98 3.48
N LYS A 50 1.32 2.78 4.68
CA LYS A 50 0.83 3.40 5.89
C LYS A 50 1.93 4.29 6.41
N ARG A 51 1.58 5.52 6.76
CA ARG A 51 2.50 6.48 7.36
C ARG A 51 2.04 6.78 8.78
N VAL A 52 2.94 6.67 9.73
CA VAL A 52 2.67 7.02 11.13
C VAL A 52 3.56 8.21 11.47
N GLY A 53 2.96 9.34 11.66
CA GLY A 53 3.65 10.58 11.99
C GLY A 53 3.14 11.19 13.28
N SER A 54 3.69 12.35 13.65
CA SER A 54 3.30 13.02 14.89
C SER A 54 1.84 13.47 14.89
N SER A 55 1.28 13.72 13.71
CA SER A 55 -0.12 14.17 13.61
C SER A 55 -1.11 13.02 13.37
N GLY A 56 -0.64 11.80 13.32
CA GLY A 56 -1.51 10.65 13.15
C GLY A 56 -1.06 9.70 12.06
N THR A 57 -1.96 8.81 11.71
CA THR A 57 -1.71 7.75 10.73
C THR A 57 -2.49 8.06 9.45
N SER A 58 -1.84 7.84 8.31
CA SER A 58 -2.49 7.99 7.01
C SER A 58 -2.14 6.83 6.10
N TYR A 59 -2.97 6.60 5.10
CA TYR A 59 -2.83 5.51 4.15
C TYR A 59 -2.87 6.08 2.74
N SER A 60 -2.05 5.53 1.86
CA SER A 60 -2.00 5.97 0.47
C SER A 60 -1.85 4.77 -0.44
N LYS A 61 -2.52 4.84 -1.57
CA LYS A 61 -2.31 3.88 -2.65
C LYS A 61 -1.79 4.65 -3.84
N ARG A 62 -0.68 4.21 -4.40
CA ARG A 62 -0.04 4.86 -5.56
C ARG A 62 0.09 3.89 -6.71
N LEU A 63 0.02 4.44 -7.92
CA LEU A 63 0.31 3.72 -9.15
C LEU A 63 1.59 4.30 -9.73
N TYR A 64 2.54 3.43 -10.00
CA TYR A 64 3.81 3.79 -10.62
C TYR A 64 3.90 3.22 -12.02
N ASN A 65 4.44 4.00 -12.94
CA ASN A 65 4.92 3.46 -14.21
C ASN A 65 6.44 3.38 -14.08
N CYS A 66 6.95 2.18 -13.89
CA CYS A 66 8.37 1.97 -13.61
C CYS A 66 9.26 2.18 -14.84
N SER A 67 8.68 2.16 -16.04
CA SER A 67 9.45 2.34 -17.24
C SER A 67 9.71 3.80 -17.58
N ASN A 68 8.82 4.71 -17.19
CA ASN A 68 8.99 6.13 -17.50
C ASN A 68 9.09 7.02 -16.25
N GLY A 69 9.10 6.43 -15.05
CA GLY A 69 9.30 7.20 -13.83
C GLY A 69 8.18 8.15 -13.48
N THR A 70 6.94 7.73 -13.65
CA THR A 70 5.79 8.55 -13.28
C THR A 70 4.95 7.87 -12.19
N VAL A 71 4.15 8.67 -11.49
CA VAL A 71 3.35 8.22 -10.36
C VAL A 71 2.07 9.04 -10.28
N LYS A 72 1.03 8.46 -9.71
CA LYS A 72 -0.14 9.20 -9.25
C LYS A 72 -0.73 8.51 -8.03
N TYR A 73 -1.52 9.26 -7.26
CA TYR A 73 -2.29 8.66 -6.19
C TYR A 73 -3.53 8.01 -6.79
N LEU A 74 -3.81 6.80 -6.34
CA LEU A 74 -5.09 6.14 -6.60
C LEU A 74 -6.07 6.40 -5.45
N GLY A 75 -5.57 6.72 -4.28
CA GLY A 75 -6.38 7.06 -3.13
C GLY A 75 -5.54 7.39 -1.92
N SER A 76 -6.12 8.10 -0.97
CA SER A 76 -5.48 8.41 0.31
C SER A 76 -6.56 8.69 1.35
N GLY A 77 -6.21 8.55 2.61
CA GLY A 77 -7.13 8.82 3.70
C GLY A 77 -6.54 8.46 5.05
N ASP A 78 -7.31 8.73 6.10
CA ASP A 78 -6.90 8.44 7.46
C ASP A 78 -7.23 7.00 7.86
N SER A 79 -7.90 6.28 6.99
CA SER A 79 -8.20 4.86 7.15
C SER A 79 -8.12 4.17 5.79
N LEU A 80 -8.04 2.86 5.80
CA LEU A 80 -8.06 2.10 4.55
C LEU A 80 -9.38 2.28 3.80
N ALA A 81 -10.48 2.42 4.52
CA ALA A 81 -11.78 2.65 3.90
C ALA A 81 -11.84 4.00 3.20
N GLU A 82 -11.32 5.05 3.83
CA GLU A 82 -11.25 6.36 3.21
C GLU A 82 -10.34 6.34 1.99
N MET A 83 -9.20 5.69 2.09
CA MET A 83 -8.29 5.55 0.97
C MET A 83 -8.99 4.87 -0.21
N ALA A 84 -9.72 3.79 0.06
CA ALA A 84 -10.40 3.03 -0.98
C ALA A 84 -11.52 3.81 -1.68
N SER A 85 -12.16 4.73 -0.97
CA SER A 85 -13.25 5.54 -1.54
C SER A 85 -12.79 6.90 -2.06
N SER A 86 -11.52 7.21 -1.89
CA SER A 86 -10.96 8.49 -2.33
C SER A 86 -10.84 8.51 -3.85
N LYS A 87 -10.99 9.70 -4.40
CA LYS A 87 -10.93 9.86 -5.85
C LYS A 87 -9.49 9.83 -6.34
N PRO A 88 -9.18 8.99 -7.33
CA PRO A 88 -7.83 8.97 -7.89
C PRO A 88 -7.47 10.29 -8.58
N ASP A 89 -6.16 10.59 -8.60
CA ASP A 89 -5.66 11.69 -9.41
C ASP A 89 -5.89 11.38 -10.89
N ALA A 90 -6.13 12.41 -11.67
CA ALA A 90 -6.43 12.23 -13.09
C ALA A 90 -5.21 11.79 -13.90
N ASN A 91 -4.04 12.34 -13.59
CA ASN A 91 -2.88 12.18 -14.44
C ASN A 91 -1.65 11.70 -13.69
N MET A 92 -0.82 10.93 -14.38
CA MET A 92 0.51 10.57 -13.90
C MET A 92 1.39 11.82 -13.93
N GLY A 93 2.28 11.94 -12.96
CA GLY A 93 3.25 13.03 -12.91
C GLY A 93 4.65 12.49 -12.67
N PRO A 94 5.66 13.31 -12.89
CA PRO A 94 7.05 12.86 -12.72
C PRO A 94 7.37 12.61 -11.25
N ILE A 95 8.23 11.62 -11.01
CA ILE A 95 8.70 11.35 -9.66
C ILE A 95 9.87 12.30 -9.38
N VAL A 96 9.77 13.05 -8.30
CA VAL A 96 10.84 13.94 -7.90
C VAL A 96 11.84 13.14 -7.05
N THR A 97 13.08 13.13 -7.45
CA THR A 97 14.15 12.41 -6.74
C THR A 97 14.24 12.87 -5.29
N GLY A 98 14.29 11.93 -4.37
CA GLY A 98 14.38 12.21 -2.94
C GLY A 98 13.07 12.48 -2.23
N SER A 99 11.96 12.52 -2.96
CA SER A 99 10.64 12.70 -2.36
C SER A 99 10.15 11.41 -1.71
N ILE A 100 9.07 11.50 -0.94
CA ILE A 100 8.43 10.30 -0.38
C ILE A 100 8.05 9.37 -1.54
N ALA A 101 7.45 9.92 -2.60
CA ALA A 101 7.05 9.12 -3.76
C ALA A 101 8.23 8.41 -4.42
N TYR A 102 9.41 9.02 -4.38
CA TYR A 102 10.62 8.41 -4.92
C TYR A 102 11.00 7.13 -4.15
N TYR A 103 11.03 7.22 -2.82
CA TYR A 103 11.41 6.06 -2.00
C TYR A 103 10.36 4.96 -2.03
N VAL A 104 9.08 5.34 -2.01
CA VAL A 104 7.99 4.39 -2.16
C VAL A 104 8.05 3.72 -3.52
N GLY A 105 8.41 4.48 -4.56
CA GLY A 105 8.53 3.97 -5.92
C GLY A 105 9.65 2.95 -6.09
N ILE A 106 10.78 3.16 -5.41
CA ILE A 106 11.86 2.18 -5.44
C ILE A 106 11.34 0.82 -4.95
N GLU A 107 10.53 0.84 -3.91
CA GLU A 107 9.96 -0.39 -3.38
C GLU A 107 8.90 -0.97 -4.32
N ALA A 108 8.04 -0.13 -4.87
CA ALA A 108 6.98 -0.58 -5.77
C ALA A 108 7.54 -1.24 -7.03
N CYS A 109 8.67 -0.75 -7.51
CA CYS A 109 9.25 -1.17 -8.78
C CYS A 109 10.31 -2.28 -8.65
N LYS A 110 10.45 -2.84 -7.46
CA LYS A 110 11.34 -3.99 -7.26
C LYS A 110 10.79 -5.25 -7.88
#